data_cff5d1dea7190c02ddfe786229463bb8
#
_entry.id   cff5d1dea7190c02ddfe786229463bb8
#
_cell.length_a   1.000
_cell.length_b   1.000
_cell.length_c   1.000
_cell.angle_alpha   90.00
_cell.angle_beta   90.00
_cell.angle_gamma   90.00
#
_symmetry.space_group_name_H-M   'P 1'
#
loop_
_entity.id
_entity.type
_entity.pdbx_description
1 polymer ?
#
loop_
_entity_poly.entity_id
_entity_poly.type
_entity_poly.pdbx_seq_one_letter_code
_entity_poly.pdbx_strand_id
1 'polypeptide(L)'
;RVTGVQTCALPILDTIIKYPVNSLEKLAEDTKEKSKRSLLRKKVGYYQSETDQFLEIKQNTGTTGCRNPLCFILEAADDLAYTFADLEDGYKKGLYSYEQLLDVIVEAQDERGAELLRQGLEEGRQLKKTSEKGFDPYQHAVFTWLTKKQLFSISGVSDAFLKHYDAIMNGEFDQELLAVSKEGQLIRSLKQFAFDRVYNDAAILKLELMGNEIITFLLDRFMDALLPYDSGLNMSEIQEKYIDLLSGNYLNTYQYTAQDKEDGERLYLRLLLGADFVAGMTDSYAIRLYQELKGI
;
A
#
# COMPACT_ATOMS: atom_id res chain seq x y z
N ARG A 1 18.53 5.33 -25.19
CA ARG A 1 19.17 6.60 -24.75
C ARG A 1 18.12 7.36 -23.95
N VAL A 2 18.40 7.58 -22.66
CA VAL A 2 17.56 8.37 -21.77
C VAL A 2 17.52 9.80 -22.30
N THR A 3 16.36 10.26 -22.74
CA THR A 3 16.17 11.66 -23.15
C THR A 3 16.07 12.54 -21.89
N GLY A 4 16.30 13.87 -22.00
CA GLY A 4 16.24 14.80 -20.86
C GLY A 4 14.94 14.73 -20.02
N VAL A 5 13.84 14.25 -20.59
CA VAL A 5 12.56 14.01 -19.89
C VAL A 5 12.69 12.88 -18.85
N GLN A 6 13.44 11.82 -19.15
CA GLN A 6 13.68 10.72 -18.19
C GLN A 6 14.51 11.19 -17.00
N THR A 7 15.50 12.07 -17.22
CA THR A 7 16.31 12.62 -16.14
C THR A 7 15.49 13.47 -15.16
N CYS A 8 14.48 14.19 -15.63
CA CYS A 8 13.56 14.96 -14.78
C CYS A 8 12.59 14.06 -13.96
N ALA A 9 12.34 12.82 -14.41
CA ALA A 9 11.48 11.88 -13.71
C ALA A 9 12.18 11.12 -12.56
N LEU A 10 13.51 11.01 -12.58
CA LEU A 10 14.27 10.22 -11.60
C LEU A 10 14.01 10.63 -10.13
N PRO A 11 13.95 11.94 -9.76
CA PRO A 11 13.61 12.32 -8.38
C PRO A 11 12.20 11.89 -7.96
N ILE A 12 11.24 11.89 -8.89
CA ILE A 12 9.86 11.43 -8.63
C ILE A 12 9.85 9.92 -8.43
N LEU A 13 10.53 9.17 -9.31
CA LEU A 13 10.66 7.72 -9.17
C LEU A 13 11.36 7.33 -7.87
N ASP A 14 12.39 8.06 -7.47
CA ASP A 14 13.08 7.81 -6.20
C ASP A 14 12.18 8.08 -4.98
N THR A 15 11.29 9.06 -5.06
CA THR A 15 10.34 9.38 -3.99
C THR A 15 9.37 8.24 -3.69
N ILE A 16 8.96 7.46 -4.68
CA ILE A 16 8.04 6.33 -4.48
C ILE A 16 8.75 5.04 -4.01
N ILE A 17 10.07 4.99 -4.02
CA ILE A 17 10.84 3.82 -3.53
C ILE A 17 10.90 3.84 -2.00
N LYS A 18 9.87 3.27 -1.39
CA LYS A 18 9.74 3.19 0.08
C LYS A 18 10.77 2.24 0.72
N TYR A 19 11.08 1.13 0.05
CA TYR A 19 12.00 0.10 0.54
C TYR A 19 13.12 -0.12 -0.48
N PRO A 20 14.32 0.45 -0.27
CA PRO A 20 15.41 0.39 -1.24
C PRO A 20 16.18 -0.96 -1.18
N VAL A 21 15.46 -2.08 -1.25
CA VAL A 21 16.01 -3.44 -1.14
C VAL A 21 15.33 -4.41 -2.10
N ASN A 22 16.09 -5.37 -2.62
CA ASN A 22 15.57 -6.49 -3.39
C ASN A 22 15.19 -7.69 -2.50
N SER A 23 14.72 -8.78 -3.12
CA SER A 23 14.30 -10.00 -2.41
C SER A 23 15.42 -10.69 -1.63
N LEU A 24 16.66 -10.69 -2.14
CA LEU A 24 17.81 -11.31 -1.46
C LEU A 24 18.23 -10.51 -0.23
N GLU A 25 18.28 -9.20 -0.35
CA GLU A 25 18.58 -8.30 0.76
C GLU A 25 17.51 -8.36 1.85
N LYS A 26 16.23 -8.51 1.44
CA LYS A 26 15.10 -8.71 2.36
C LYS A 26 15.21 -10.03 3.10
N LEU A 27 15.55 -11.13 2.42
CA LEU A 27 15.79 -12.43 3.06
C LEU A 27 16.91 -12.35 4.10
N ALA A 28 18.01 -11.68 3.77
CA ALA A 28 19.12 -11.45 4.71
C ALA A 28 18.66 -10.62 5.94
N GLU A 29 17.79 -9.62 5.75
CA GLU A 29 17.22 -8.84 6.84
C GLU A 29 16.33 -9.68 7.75
N ASP A 30 15.56 -10.62 7.18
CA ASP A 30 14.63 -11.50 7.92
C ASP A 30 15.35 -12.51 8.83
N THR A 31 16.63 -12.79 8.60
CA THR A 31 17.43 -13.63 9.50
C THR A 31 17.81 -12.91 10.79
N LYS A 32 17.71 -11.58 10.85
CA LYS A 32 17.98 -10.79 12.04
C LYS A 32 16.86 -10.87 13.07
N GLU A 33 17.20 -10.67 14.34
CA GLU A 33 16.21 -10.46 15.39
C GLU A 33 15.28 -9.28 15.06
N LYS A 34 13.99 -9.38 15.35
CA LYS A 34 12.98 -8.34 15.02
C LYS A 34 13.37 -6.94 15.50
N SER A 35 13.99 -6.83 16.68
CA SER A 35 14.43 -5.56 17.28
C SER A 35 15.61 -4.89 16.54
N LYS A 36 16.31 -5.64 15.69
CA LYS A 36 17.48 -5.17 14.94
C LYS A 36 17.20 -4.93 13.47
N ARG A 37 15.94 -5.12 13.03
CA ARG A 37 15.54 -4.94 11.63
C ARG A 37 15.33 -3.47 11.31
N SER A 38 15.91 -3.03 10.19
CA SER A 38 15.70 -1.68 9.67
C SER A 38 14.30 -1.53 9.07
N LEU A 39 13.65 -0.40 9.32
CA LEU A 39 12.38 -0.03 8.66
C LEU A 39 12.55 0.07 7.14
N LEU A 40 13.72 0.49 6.66
CA LEU A 40 14.05 0.59 5.23
C LEU A 40 14.05 -0.77 4.52
N ARG A 41 14.15 -1.87 5.28
CA ARG A 41 14.24 -3.25 4.79
C ARG A 41 13.03 -4.11 5.16
N LYS A 42 11.91 -3.46 5.52
CA LYS A 42 10.69 -4.14 5.98
C LYS A 42 10.02 -4.96 4.87
N LYS A 43 10.08 -4.50 3.63
CA LYS A 43 9.49 -5.15 2.44
C LYS A 43 10.46 -5.07 1.26
N VAL A 44 10.20 -5.86 0.22
CA VAL A 44 10.86 -5.72 -1.10
C VAL A 44 10.37 -4.44 -1.77
N GLY A 45 11.26 -3.67 -2.37
CA GLY A 45 10.93 -2.40 -3.03
C GLY A 45 11.18 -2.36 -4.53
N TYR A 46 11.94 -3.32 -5.07
CA TYR A 46 12.14 -3.47 -6.52
C TYR A 46 12.41 -4.92 -6.90
N TYR A 47 12.08 -5.28 -8.14
CA TYR A 47 12.32 -6.60 -8.67
C TYR A 47 13.77 -6.78 -9.15
N GLN A 48 14.25 -8.03 -9.18
CA GLN A 48 15.60 -8.32 -9.64
C GLN A 48 15.85 -7.84 -11.09
N SER A 49 14.85 -7.90 -11.94
CA SER A 49 14.91 -7.37 -13.32
C SER A 49 15.07 -5.85 -13.42
N GLU A 50 14.80 -5.11 -12.35
CA GLU A 50 14.82 -3.65 -12.28
C GLU A 50 16.08 -3.11 -11.58
N THR A 51 17.03 -4.00 -11.24
CA THR A 51 18.24 -3.63 -10.47
C THR A 51 19.03 -2.49 -11.11
N ASP A 52 19.23 -2.53 -12.42
CA ASP A 52 20.00 -1.50 -13.13
C ASP A 52 19.29 -0.14 -13.09
N GLN A 53 17.98 -0.12 -13.32
CA GLN A 53 17.16 1.09 -13.24
C GLN A 53 17.13 1.64 -11.80
N PHE A 54 16.97 0.77 -10.80
CA PHE A 54 17.03 1.17 -9.40
C PHE A 54 18.38 1.83 -9.05
N LEU A 55 19.47 1.22 -9.45
CA LEU A 55 20.82 1.77 -9.20
C LEU A 55 21.02 3.10 -9.93
N GLU A 56 20.57 3.21 -11.19
CA GLU A 56 20.60 4.47 -11.94
C GLU A 56 19.84 5.58 -11.22
N ILE A 57 18.59 5.30 -10.76
CA ILE A 57 17.78 6.25 -10.00
C ILE A 57 18.55 6.71 -8.75
N LYS A 58 19.00 5.78 -7.92
CA LYS A 58 19.68 6.07 -6.64
C LYS A 58 20.99 6.86 -6.80
N GLN A 59 21.78 6.55 -7.81
CA GLN A 59 23.00 7.26 -8.10
C GLN A 59 22.75 8.70 -8.59
N ASN A 60 21.79 8.89 -9.49
CA ASN A 60 21.47 10.21 -10.03
C ASN A 60 20.78 11.14 -9.03
N THR A 61 20.09 10.60 -8.03
CA THR A 61 19.44 11.38 -6.96
C THR A 61 20.32 11.56 -5.72
N GLY A 62 21.46 10.87 -5.65
CA GLY A 62 22.38 10.92 -4.49
C GLY A 62 21.85 10.21 -3.24
N THR A 63 20.89 9.29 -3.41
CA THR A 63 20.22 8.60 -2.29
C THR A 63 20.63 7.12 -2.17
N THR A 64 21.83 6.78 -2.63
CA THR A 64 22.35 5.41 -2.53
C THR A 64 22.41 4.96 -1.07
N GLY A 65 21.72 3.85 -0.77
CA GLY A 65 21.68 3.26 0.58
C GLY A 65 20.68 3.90 1.56
N CYS A 66 19.98 4.97 1.17
CA CYS A 66 18.97 5.63 1.99
C CYS A 66 17.66 5.89 1.22
N ARG A 67 16.64 6.37 1.91
CA ARG A 67 15.40 6.86 1.30
C ARG A 67 15.58 8.27 0.77
N ASN A 68 14.86 8.59 -0.31
CA ASN A 68 14.66 9.99 -0.71
C ASN A 68 13.95 10.75 0.43
N PRO A 69 14.39 11.98 0.76
CA PRO A 69 13.71 12.79 1.80
C PRO A 69 12.20 12.94 1.62
N LEU A 70 11.71 13.09 0.39
CA LEU A 70 10.28 13.20 0.10
C LEU A 70 9.52 11.88 0.30
N CYS A 71 10.19 10.74 0.30
CA CYS A 71 9.58 9.44 0.57
C CYS A 71 8.95 9.39 1.98
N PHE A 72 9.58 10.02 2.96
CA PHE A 72 9.03 10.12 4.33
C PHE A 72 7.72 10.91 4.38
N ILE A 73 7.63 11.99 3.59
CA ILE A 73 6.42 12.80 3.49
C ILE A 73 5.33 12.02 2.75
N LEU A 74 5.68 11.36 1.64
CA LEU A 74 4.75 10.55 0.86
C LEU A 74 4.17 9.41 1.71
N GLU A 75 5.01 8.70 2.48
CA GLU A 75 4.59 7.64 3.39
C GLU A 75 3.61 8.16 4.45
N ALA A 76 3.92 9.30 5.07
CA ALA A 76 3.05 9.90 6.07
C ALA A 76 1.72 10.38 5.48
N ALA A 77 1.74 10.94 4.25
CA ALA A 77 0.53 11.38 3.56
C ALA A 77 -0.38 10.20 3.20
N ASP A 78 0.19 9.12 2.69
CA ASP A 78 -0.52 7.88 2.37
C ASP A 78 -1.17 7.28 3.64
N ASP A 79 -0.40 7.12 4.71
CA ASP A 79 -0.86 6.61 6.00
C ASP A 79 -2.00 7.46 6.61
N LEU A 80 -1.91 8.79 6.51
CA LEU A 80 -2.98 9.68 6.98
C LEU A 80 -4.23 9.57 6.10
N ALA A 81 -4.05 9.55 4.77
CA ALA A 81 -5.16 9.52 3.83
C ALA A 81 -6.04 8.30 4.08
N TYR A 82 -5.47 7.09 4.07
CA TYR A 82 -6.27 5.89 4.25
C TYR A 82 -6.79 5.73 5.69
N THR A 83 -6.00 6.10 6.74
CA THR A 83 -6.47 5.96 8.12
C THR A 83 -7.77 6.74 8.36
N PHE A 84 -7.84 7.99 7.91
CA PHE A 84 -9.03 8.82 8.10
C PHE A 84 -10.19 8.43 7.16
N ALA A 85 -9.89 8.04 5.91
CA ALA A 85 -10.90 7.56 4.97
C ALA A 85 -11.55 6.24 5.43
N ASP A 86 -10.75 5.29 5.91
CA ASP A 86 -11.25 4.01 6.39
C ASP A 86 -12.11 4.16 7.66
N LEU A 87 -11.75 5.07 8.55
CA LEU A 87 -12.60 5.41 9.70
C LEU A 87 -13.90 6.07 9.26
N GLU A 88 -13.87 7.00 8.30
CA GLU A 88 -15.09 7.61 7.78
C GLU A 88 -16.01 6.57 7.16
N ASP A 89 -15.49 5.68 6.33
CA ASP A 89 -16.25 4.61 5.68
C ASP A 89 -16.74 3.56 6.69
N GLY A 90 -15.94 3.22 7.70
CA GLY A 90 -16.35 2.36 8.80
C GLY A 90 -17.53 2.92 9.57
N TYR A 91 -17.53 4.24 9.85
CA TYR A 91 -18.67 4.90 10.49
C TYR A 91 -19.92 4.89 9.60
N LYS A 92 -19.80 5.22 8.31
CA LYS A 92 -20.91 5.16 7.35
C LYS A 92 -21.54 3.77 7.27
N LYS A 93 -20.72 2.73 7.40
CA LYS A 93 -21.18 1.33 7.40
C LYS A 93 -21.72 0.87 8.77
N GLY A 94 -21.66 1.71 9.80
CA GLY A 94 -22.12 1.38 11.16
C GLY A 94 -21.25 0.38 11.89
N LEU A 95 -19.96 0.27 11.53
CA LEU A 95 -19.02 -0.68 12.14
C LEU A 95 -18.55 -0.22 13.52
N TYR A 96 -18.71 1.05 13.85
CA TYR A 96 -18.47 1.60 15.17
C TYR A 96 -19.34 2.82 15.46
N SER A 97 -19.47 3.19 16.75
CA SER A 97 -20.29 4.32 17.20
C SER A 97 -19.44 5.55 17.53
N TYR A 98 -20.11 6.69 17.71
CA TYR A 98 -19.51 7.94 18.22
C TYR A 98 -18.82 7.72 19.57
N GLU A 99 -19.46 7.00 20.49
CA GLU A 99 -18.96 6.72 21.83
C GLU A 99 -17.67 5.91 21.76
N GLN A 100 -17.62 4.88 20.92
CA GLN A 100 -16.43 4.06 20.74
C GLN A 100 -15.24 4.87 20.17
N LEU A 101 -15.48 5.80 19.23
CA LEU A 101 -14.45 6.72 18.76
C LEU A 101 -13.98 7.65 19.88
N LEU A 102 -14.91 8.20 20.67
CA LEU A 102 -14.57 9.06 21.80
C LEU A 102 -13.70 8.34 22.84
N ASP A 103 -14.02 7.10 23.15
CA ASP A 103 -13.24 6.28 24.09
C ASP A 103 -11.79 6.12 23.62
N VAL A 104 -11.58 5.79 22.34
CA VAL A 104 -10.23 5.67 21.75
C VAL A 104 -9.44 6.97 21.84
N ILE A 105 -10.09 8.10 21.58
CA ILE A 105 -9.46 9.44 21.66
C ILE A 105 -9.03 9.75 23.10
N VAL A 106 -9.88 9.42 24.06
CA VAL A 106 -9.60 9.62 25.49
C VAL A 106 -8.46 8.69 25.96
N GLU A 107 -8.49 7.41 25.57
CA GLU A 107 -7.42 6.45 25.88
C GLU A 107 -6.08 6.87 25.24
N ALA A 108 -6.11 7.49 24.07
CA ALA A 108 -4.93 8.07 23.42
C ALA A 108 -4.43 9.35 24.10
N GLN A 109 -5.10 9.82 25.18
CA GLN A 109 -4.78 11.04 25.92
C GLN A 109 -4.86 12.34 25.07
N ASP A 110 -5.68 12.33 24.02
CA ASP A 110 -5.94 13.52 23.18
C ASP A 110 -7.16 14.29 23.73
N GLU A 111 -6.97 14.99 24.85
CA GLU A 111 -8.05 15.77 25.48
C GLU A 111 -8.64 16.82 24.53
N ARG A 112 -7.78 17.47 23.73
CA ARG A 112 -8.21 18.44 22.73
C ARG A 112 -9.04 17.81 21.62
N GLY A 113 -8.65 16.61 21.17
CA GLY A 113 -9.41 15.82 20.19
C GLY A 113 -10.76 15.41 20.74
N ALA A 114 -10.82 14.94 21.99
CA ALA A 114 -12.06 14.57 22.64
C ALA A 114 -13.03 15.76 22.78
N GLU A 115 -12.52 16.91 23.19
CA GLU A 115 -13.31 18.16 23.28
C GLU A 115 -13.81 18.60 21.91
N LEU A 116 -12.97 18.54 20.87
CA LEU A 116 -13.35 18.86 19.50
C LEU A 116 -14.48 17.96 18.97
N LEU A 117 -14.47 16.68 19.33
CA LEU A 117 -15.52 15.74 18.94
C LEU A 117 -16.85 16.07 19.65
N ARG A 118 -16.80 16.41 20.96
CA ARG A 118 -17.99 16.83 21.73
C ARG A 118 -18.58 18.14 21.20
N GLN A 119 -17.74 19.12 20.87
CA GLN A 119 -18.17 20.39 20.26
C GLN A 119 -18.86 20.15 18.92
N GLY A 120 -18.29 19.28 18.07
CA GLY A 120 -18.92 18.90 16.81
C GLY A 120 -20.32 18.26 16.98
N LEU A 121 -20.54 17.50 18.07
CA LEU A 121 -21.87 16.95 18.37
C LEU A 121 -22.85 18.03 18.79
N GLU A 122 -22.42 19.00 19.60
CA GLU A 122 -23.26 20.12 20.01
C GLU A 122 -23.62 21.01 18.82
N GLU A 123 -22.64 21.33 17.96
CA GLU A 123 -22.88 22.02 16.68
C GLU A 123 -23.90 21.26 15.81
N GLY A 124 -23.73 19.95 15.66
CA GLY A 124 -24.63 19.10 14.91
C GLY A 124 -26.07 19.07 15.47
N ARG A 125 -26.22 19.09 16.81
CA ARG A 125 -27.56 19.18 17.47
C ARG A 125 -28.24 20.51 17.21
N GLN A 126 -27.48 21.60 17.14
CA GLN A 126 -28.03 22.91 16.79
C GLN A 126 -28.44 22.96 15.32
N LEU A 127 -27.60 22.47 14.42
CA LEU A 127 -27.89 22.38 12.99
C LEU A 127 -29.14 21.52 12.70
N LYS A 128 -29.35 20.43 13.44
CA LYS A 128 -30.52 19.56 13.28
C LYS A 128 -31.87 20.31 13.42
N LYS A 129 -31.92 21.41 14.18
CA LYS A 129 -33.13 22.21 14.36
C LYS A 129 -33.55 22.93 13.08
N THR A 130 -32.61 23.19 12.18
CA THR A 130 -32.82 23.93 10.93
C THR A 130 -32.55 23.12 9.67
N SER A 131 -32.08 21.88 9.84
CA SER A 131 -31.68 20.98 8.72
C SER A 131 -32.85 20.16 8.21
N GLU A 132 -32.68 19.62 7.01
CA GLU A 132 -33.63 18.71 6.36
C GLU A 132 -33.80 17.40 7.12
N LYS A 133 -34.92 16.70 6.82
CA LYS A 133 -35.22 15.40 7.41
C LYS A 133 -34.11 14.39 7.06
N GLY A 134 -33.49 13.81 8.08
CA GLY A 134 -32.42 12.79 7.92
C GLY A 134 -31.03 13.26 8.37
N PHE A 135 -30.84 14.51 8.78
CA PHE A 135 -29.58 14.98 9.33
C PHE A 135 -29.23 14.28 10.65
N ASP A 136 -28.05 13.67 10.72
CA ASP A 136 -27.53 13.00 11.91
C ASP A 136 -26.41 13.83 12.58
N PRO A 137 -26.65 14.35 13.80
CA PRO A 137 -25.67 15.11 14.56
C PRO A 137 -24.40 14.34 14.92
N TYR A 138 -24.52 13.02 15.15
CA TYR A 138 -23.38 12.19 15.47
C TYR A 138 -22.47 11.98 14.25
N GLN A 139 -23.05 11.72 13.11
CA GLN A 139 -22.31 11.64 11.84
C GLN A 139 -21.61 12.96 11.53
N HIS A 140 -22.30 14.10 11.72
CA HIS A 140 -21.72 15.42 11.55
C HIS A 140 -20.50 15.61 12.46
N ALA A 141 -20.61 15.26 13.75
CA ALA A 141 -19.53 15.35 14.71
C ALA A 141 -18.32 14.52 14.30
N VAL A 142 -18.53 13.26 13.95
CA VAL A 142 -17.45 12.35 13.54
C VAL A 142 -16.73 12.85 12.29
N PHE A 143 -17.46 13.22 11.24
CA PHE A 143 -16.85 13.66 9.98
C PHE A 143 -16.13 15.00 10.12
N THR A 144 -16.70 15.93 10.87
CA THR A 144 -16.05 17.21 11.17
C THR A 144 -14.77 16.98 11.97
N TRP A 145 -14.80 16.07 12.95
CA TRP A 145 -13.63 15.71 13.74
C TRP A 145 -12.53 15.06 12.88
N LEU A 146 -12.88 14.05 12.07
CA LEU A 146 -11.94 13.37 11.18
C LEU A 146 -11.22 14.36 10.26
N THR A 147 -11.98 15.27 9.62
CA THR A 147 -11.42 16.31 8.73
C THR A 147 -10.47 17.24 9.48
N LYS A 148 -10.87 17.76 10.64
CA LYS A 148 -10.04 18.67 11.43
C LYS A 148 -8.77 17.97 11.95
N LYS A 149 -8.89 16.73 12.43
CA LYS A 149 -7.74 15.96 12.94
C LYS A 149 -6.77 15.57 11.83
N GLN A 150 -7.26 15.25 10.63
CA GLN A 150 -6.39 15.03 9.47
C GLN A 150 -5.55 16.28 9.17
N LEU A 151 -6.14 17.47 9.17
CA LEU A 151 -5.40 18.74 8.96
C LEU A 151 -4.35 18.99 10.06
N PHE A 152 -4.69 18.74 11.34
CA PHE A 152 -3.72 18.86 12.43
C PHE A 152 -2.59 17.85 12.31
N SER A 153 -2.88 16.62 11.88
CA SER A 153 -1.87 15.58 11.66
C SER A 153 -0.92 15.92 10.53
N ILE A 154 -1.41 16.54 9.45
CA ILE A 154 -0.56 17.07 8.36
C ILE A 154 0.42 18.11 8.89
N SER A 155 -0.07 19.08 9.71
CA SER A 155 0.79 20.07 10.35
C SER A 155 1.82 19.40 11.27
N GLY A 156 1.41 18.40 12.07
CA GLY A 156 2.29 17.65 12.95
C GLY A 156 3.40 16.90 12.24
N VAL A 157 3.09 16.33 11.07
CA VAL A 157 4.08 15.67 10.20
C VAL A 157 5.06 16.68 9.61
N SER A 158 4.58 17.85 9.18
CA SER A 158 5.43 18.95 8.67
C SER A 158 6.41 19.42 9.75
N ASP A 159 5.92 19.63 10.98
CA ASP A 159 6.78 19.99 12.13
C ASP A 159 7.82 18.90 12.42
N ALA A 160 7.43 17.62 12.35
CA ALA A 160 8.33 16.47 12.56
C ALA A 160 9.42 16.41 11.47
N PHE A 161 9.07 16.65 10.21
CA PHE A 161 10.02 16.71 9.11
C PHE A 161 11.06 17.81 9.34
N LEU A 162 10.62 19.03 9.67
CA LEU A 162 11.52 20.14 9.93
C LEU A 162 12.43 19.89 11.16
N LYS A 163 11.88 19.27 12.21
CA LYS A 163 12.65 18.90 13.40
C LYS A 163 13.77 17.90 13.11
N HIS A 164 13.54 16.97 12.20
CA HIS A 164 14.47 15.90 11.83
C HIS A 164 15.17 16.16 10.48
N TYR A 165 15.09 17.39 9.97
CA TYR A 165 15.54 17.76 8.62
C TYR A 165 16.98 17.32 8.33
N ASP A 166 17.93 17.63 9.21
CA ASP A 166 19.34 17.30 8.98
C ASP A 166 19.57 15.80 8.92
N ALA A 167 18.97 15.03 9.83
CA ALA A 167 19.08 13.58 9.83
C ALA A 167 18.43 12.94 8.57
N ILE A 168 17.31 13.50 8.11
CA ILE A 168 16.65 13.05 6.88
C ILE A 168 17.51 13.36 5.66
N MET A 169 18.04 14.57 5.56
CA MET A 169 18.87 15.00 4.43
C MET A 169 20.21 14.28 4.36
N ASN A 170 20.74 13.86 5.51
CA ASN A 170 21.98 13.07 5.61
C ASN A 170 21.75 11.55 5.43
N GLY A 171 20.49 11.09 5.29
CA GLY A 171 20.15 9.67 5.17
C GLY A 171 20.30 8.86 6.47
N GLU A 172 20.32 9.53 7.62
CA GLU A 172 20.52 8.94 8.96
C GLU A 172 19.18 8.66 9.68
N PHE A 173 18.07 9.19 9.16
CA PHE A 173 16.74 9.04 9.76
C PHE A 173 16.12 7.69 9.38
N ASP A 174 15.85 6.83 10.38
CA ASP A 174 15.26 5.49 10.22
C ASP A 174 14.01 5.32 11.10
N GLN A 175 13.08 6.27 10.99
CA GLN A 175 11.79 6.25 11.68
C GLN A 175 10.67 6.71 10.75
N GLU A 176 9.43 6.40 11.10
CA GLU A 176 8.25 6.93 10.42
C GLU A 176 7.96 8.36 10.94
N LEU A 177 7.84 9.35 10.06
CA LEU A 177 7.54 10.74 10.46
C LEU A 177 6.26 10.85 11.28
N LEU A 178 5.26 10.07 10.91
CA LEU A 178 3.98 10.04 11.60
C LEU A 178 4.14 9.55 13.04
N ALA A 179 4.98 8.53 13.27
CA ALA A 179 5.22 7.97 14.60
C ALA A 179 5.92 8.94 15.56
N VAL A 180 6.78 9.82 15.02
CA VAL A 180 7.52 10.84 15.80
C VAL A 180 6.82 12.20 15.84
N SER A 181 5.68 12.35 15.14
CA SER A 181 4.87 13.56 15.14
C SER A 181 4.10 13.73 16.46
N LYS A 182 3.58 14.92 16.70
CA LYS A 182 2.72 15.23 17.88
C LYS A 182 1.48 14.32 17.94
N GLU A 183 0.94 13.94 16.79
CA GLU A 183 -0.27 13.13 16.68
C GLU A 183 0.03 11.61 16.63
N GLY A 184 1.31 11.21 16.72
CA GLY A 184 1.75 9.85 16.52
C GLY A 184 1.08 8.81 17.44
N GLN A 185 0.82 9.18 18.70
CA GLN A 185 0.11 8.31 19.65
C GLN A 185 -1.35 8.13 19.24
N LEU A 186 -2.07 9.22 18.96
CA LEU A 186 -3.45 9.17 18.50
C LEU A 186 -3.59 8.34 17.22
N ILE A 187 -2.75 8.62 16.21
CA ILE A 187 -2.81 7.89 14.94
C ILE A 187 -2.56 6.39 15.14
N ARG A 188 -1.66 6.01 16.03
CA ARG A 188 -1.43 4.60 16.37
C ARG A 188 -2.69 3.97 16.99
N SER A 189 -3.35 4.66 17.92
CA SER A 189 -4.60 4.19 18.53
C SER A 189 -5.73 4.10 17.51
N LEU A 190 -5.84 5.07 16.60
CA LEU A 190 -6.84 5.06 15.52
C LEU A 190 -6.60 3.91 14.52
N LYS A 191 -5.34 3.63 14.15
CA LYS A 191 -4.99 2.47 13.29
C LYS A 191 -5.34 1.16 13.96
N GLN A 192 -5.07 0.99 15.26
CA GLN A 192 -5.46 -0.20 16.01
C GLN A 192 -6.99 -0.33 16.08
N PHE A 193 -7.68 0.77 16.35
CA PHE A 193 -9.14 0.79 16.37
C PHE A 193 -9.77 0.42 15.01
N ALA A 194 -9.22 0.97 13.91
CA ALA A 194 -9.65 0.60 12.56
C ALA A 194 -9.38 -0.89 12.29
N PHE A 195 -8.23 -1.43 12.73
CA PHE A 195 -7.94 -2.85 12.61
C PHE A 195 -8.97 -3.71 13.34
N ASP A 196 -9.30 -3.35 14.59
CA ASP A 196 -10.20 -4.15 15.43
C ASP A 196 -11.67 -4.04 15.01
N ARG A 197 -12.13 -2.90 14.49
CA ARG A 197 -13.53 -2.60 14.23
C ARG A 197 -13.91 -2.57 12.77
N VAL A 198 -12.99 -2.17 11.90
CA VAL A 198 -13.26 -2.04 10.46
C VAL A 198 -12.71 -3.24 9.70
N TYR A 199 -11.41 -3.49 9.79
CA TYR A 199 -10.78 -4.55 8.96
C TYR A 199 -11.13 -5.96 9.40
N ASN A 200 -11.39 -6.18 10.69
CA ASN A 200 -11.84 -7.48 11.21
C ASN A 200 -13.36 -7.68 11.15
N ASP A 201 -14.12 -6.80 10.49
CA ASP A 201 -15.54 -7.05 10.25
C ASP A 201 -15.75 -8.27 9.35
N ALA A 202 -16.75 -9.07 9.67
CA ALA A 202 -17.02 -10.33 8.97
C ALA A 202 -17.28 -10.16 7.46
N ALA A 203 -17.83 -9.03 7.02
CA ALA A 203 -18.04 -8.75 5.61
C ALA A 203 -16.71 -8.46 4.89
N ILE A 204 -15.81 -7.73 5.55
CA ILE A 204 -14.48 -7.42 5.01
C ILE A 204 -13.62 -8.71 4.94
N LEU A 205 -13.60 -9.50 6.04
CA LEU A 205 -12.88 -10.78 6.06
C LEU A 205 -13.32 -11.74 4.95
N LYS A 206 -14.62 -11.80 4.63
CA LYS A 206 -15.11 -12.62 3.51
C LYS A 206 -14.57 -12.15 2.18
N LEU A 207 -14.47 -10.83 1.95
CA LEU A 207 -13.91 -10.27 0.72
C LEU A 207 -12.40 -10.56 0.61
N GLU A 208 -11.66 -10.46 1.71
CA GLU A 208 -10.24 -10.82 1.74
C GLU A 208 -9.99 -12.30 1.43
N LEU A 209 -10.78 -13.19 2.06
CA LEU A 209 -10.68 -14.63 1.80
C LEU A 209 -11.05 -14.97 0.34
N MET A 210 -12.09 -14.35 -0.20
CA MET A 210 -12.46 -14.49 -1.60
C MET A 210 -11.36 -14.00 -2.54
N GLY A 211 -10.78 -12.83 -2.27
CA GLY A 211 -9.67 -12.29 -3.06
C GLY A 211 -8.44 -13.19 -3.03
N ASN A 212 -8.09 -13.71 -1.84
CA ASN A 212 -6.99 -14.66 -1.70
C ASN A 212 -7.23 -15.94 -2.52
N GLU A 213 -8.42 -16.53 -2.45
CA GLU A 213 -8.78 -17.73 -3.24
C GLU A 213 -8.66 -17.47 -4.74
N ILE A 214 -9.20 -16.35 -5.23
CA ILE A 214 -9.16 -16.00 -6.65
C ILE A 214 -7.73 -15.80 -7.14
N ILE A 215 -6.94 -14.98 -6.43
CA ILE A 215 -5.56 -14.68 -6.83
C ILE A 215 -4.69 -15.93 -6.80
N THR A 216 -4.80 -16.73 -5.73
CA THR A 216 -4.03 -17.98 -5.60
C THR A 216 -4.38 -18.95 -6.72
N PHE A 217 -5.68 -19.15 -6.99
CA PHE A 217 -6.12 -20.03 -8.09
C PHE A 217 -5.57 -19.58 -9.45
N LEU A 218 -5.69 -18.29 -9.77
CA LEU A 218 -5.20 -17.75 -11.04
C LEU A 218 -3.68 -17.89 -11.16
N LEU A 219 -2.93 -17.50 -10.11
CA LEU A 219 -1.48 -17.66 -10.08
C LEU A 219 -1.06 -19.12 -10.27
N ASP A 220 -1.65 -20.05 -9.52
CA ASP A 220 -1.31 -21.47 -9.62
C ASP A 220 -1.50 -22.00 -11.04
N ARG A 221 -2.60 -21.64 -11.71
CA ARG A 221 -2.90 -22.11 -13.07
C ARG A 221 -1.96 -21.53 -14.12
N PHE A 222 -1.75 -20.21 -14.07
CA PHE A 222 -0.85 -19.56 -15.04
C PHE A 222 0.62 -19.92 -14.79
N MET A 223 1.05 -20.04 -13.53
CA MET A 223 2.42 -20.47 -13.22
C MET A 223 2.68 -21.89 -13.67
N ASP A 224 1.74 -22.84 -13.45
CA ASP A 224 1.86 -24.22 -13.94
C ASP A 224 2.03 -24.28 -15.47
N ALA A 225 1.32 -23.41 -16.21
CA ALA A 225 1.45 -23.33 -17.66
C ALA A 225 2.76 -22.65 -18.13
N LEU A 226 3.22 -21.65 -17.39
CA LEU A 226 4.42 -20.87 -17.73
C LEU A 226 5.73 -21.57 -17.38
N LEU A 227 5.73 -22.54 -16.45
CA LEU A 227 6.93 -23.32 -16.13
C LEU A 227 7.52 -24.03 -17.35
N PRO A 228 6.76 -24.82 -18.14
CA PRO A 228 7.27 -25.49 -19.34
C PRO A 228 7.31 -24.58 -20.58
N TYR A 229 6.58 -23.46 -20.58
CA TYR A 229 6.53 -22.55 -21.74
C TYR A 229 7.94 -22.07 -22.13
N ASP A 230 8.27 -22.14 -23.41
CA ASP A 230 9.56 -21.68 -23.95
C ASP A 230 10.81 -22.24 -23.22
N SER A 231 10.71 -23.46 -22.67
CA SER A 231 11.79 -24.13 -21.94
C SER A 231 12.32 -25.38 -22.65
N GLY A 232 11.72 -25.77 -23.77
CA GLY A 232 11.98 -27.03 -24.43
C GLY A 232 11.31 -28.27 -23.78
N LEU A 233 10.55 -28.07 -22.70
CA LEU A 233 9.73 -29.11 -22.08
C LEU A 233 8.40 -29.26 -22.83
N ASN A 234 7.84 -30.50 -22.81
CA ASN A 234 6.52 -30.75 -23.38
C ASN A 234 5.44 -30.08 -22.51
N MET A 235 4.52 -29.40 -23.16
CA MET A 235 3.32 -28.86 -22.56
C MET A 235 2.13 -29.78 -22.78
N SER A 236 1.21 -29.81 -21.82
CA SER A 236 -0.09 -30.42 -22.00
C SER A 236 -1.03 -29.49 -22.76
N GLU A 237 -2.08 -30.05 -23.43
CA GLU A 237 -3.11 -29.23 -24.08
C GLU A 237 -3.76 -28.19 -23.15
N ILE A 238 -3.87 -28.52 -21.86
CA ILE A 238 -4.44 -27.58 -20.86
C ILE A 238 -3.50 -26.43 -20.62
N GLN A 239 -2.21 -26.69 -20.49
CA GLN A 239 -1.19 -25.64 -20.31
C GLN A 239 -1.13 -24.72 -21.54
N GLU A 240 -1.18 -25.25 -22.74
CA GLU A 240 -1.23 -24.46 -23.98
C GLU A 240 -2.44 -23.52 -23.98
N LYS A 241 -3.63 -24.00 -23.60
CA LYS A 241 -4.84 -23.18 -23.50
C LYS A 241 -4.71 -22.05 -22.46
N TYR A 242 -4.00 -22.25 -21.35
CA TYR A 242 -3.71 -21.18 -20.41
C TYR A 242 -2.76 -20.13 -20.98
N ILE A 243 -1.77 -20.53 -21.79
CA ILE A 243 -0.92 -19.58 -22.52
C ILE A 243 -1.72 -18.74 -23.52
N ASP A 244 -2.68 -19.37 -24.23
CA ASP A 244 -3.56 -18.69 -25.19
C ASP A 244 -4.48 -17.64 -24.53
N LEU A 245 -4.74 -17.75 -23.23
CA LEU A 245 -5.48 -16.73 -22.46
C LEU A 245 -4.64 -15.49 -22.12
N LEU A 246 -3.31 -15.58 -22.20
CA LEU A 246 -2.45 -14.43 -21.97
C LEU A 246 -2.59 -13.42 -23.10
N SER A 247 -2.68 -12.13 -22.75
CA SER A 247 -2.76 -11.09 -23.78
C SER A 247 -1.46 -11.03 -24.60
N GLY A 248 -1.59 -10.79 -25.91
CA GLY A 248 -0.46 -10.72 -26.82
C GLY A 248 0.61 -9.68 -26.41
N ASN A 249 0.23 -8.60 -25.73
CA ASN A 249 1.18 -7.62 -25.24
C ASN A 249 2.14 -8.20 -24.21
N TYR A 250 1.63 -9.00 -23.27
CA TYR A 250 2.45 -9.64 -22.25
C TYR A 250 3.40 -10.68 -22.88
N LEU A 251 2.89 -11.52 -23.79
CA LEU A 251 3.71 -12.50 -24.50
C LEU A 251 4.81 -11.84 -25.36
N ASN A 252 4.48 -10.79 -26.10
CA ASN A 252 5.45 -10.04 -26.90
C ASN A 252 6.53 -9.40 -26.03
N THR A 253 6.16 -8.84 -24.88
CA THR A 253 7.12 -8.26 -23.92
C THR A 253 8.06 -9.33 -23.39
N TYR A 254 7.54 -10.49 -23.00
CA TYR A 254 8.36 -11.62 -22.60
C TYR A 254 9.32 -12.04 -23.71
N GLN A 255 8.82 -12.30 -24.92
CA GLN A 255 9.63 -12.75 -26.05
C GLN A 255 10.76 -11.76 -26.38
N TYR A 256 10.47 -10.46 -26.35
CA TYR A 256 11.48 -9.43 -26.58
C TYR A 256 12.54 -9.40 -25.47
N THR A 257 12.13 -9.49 -24.21
CA THR A 257 13.04 -9.40 -23.06
C THR A 257 13.87 -10.68 -22.86
N ALA A 258 13.32 -11.84 -23.25
CA ALA A 258 13.96 -13.15 -23.10
C ALA A 258 14.96 -13.47 -24.22
N GLN A 259 15.10 -12.60 -25.25
CA GLN A 259 16.13 -12.78 -26.29
C GLN A 259 17.51 -12.76 -25.64
N ASP A 260 18.36 -13.69 -26.07
CA ASP A 260 19.75 -13.82 -25.63
C ASP A 260 19.93 -14.03 -24.10
N LYS A 261 18.88 -14.47 -23.39
CA LYS A 261 18.92 -14.76 -21.96
C LYS A 261 19.18 -16.24 -21.68
N GLU A 262 19.90 -16.50 -20.60
CA GLU A 262 20.14 -17.85 -20.08
C GLU A 262 18.85 -18.45 -19.48
N ASP A 263 18.79 -19.78 -19.38
CA ASP A 263 17.60 -20.53 -18.95
C ASP A 263 17.06 -20.05 -17.59
N GLY A 264 17.93 -19.73 -16.65
CA GLY A 264 17.51 -19.20 -15.33
C GLY A 264 16.84 -17.83 -15.41
N GLU A 265 17.38 -16.92 -16.22
CA GLU A 265 16.79 -15.61 -16.47
C GLU A 265 15.46 -15.73 -17.24
N ARG A 266 15.40 -16.62 -18.22
CA ARG A 266 14.16 -16.91 -18.95
C ARG A 266 13.08 -17.48 -18.04
N LEU A 267 13.42 -18.38 -17.12
CA LEU A 267 12.50 -18.88 -16.11
C LEU A 267 11.98 -17.73 -15.23
N TYR A 268 12.87 -16.88 -14.74
CA TYR A 268 12.46 -15.71 -13.96
C TYR A 268 11.47 -14.82 -14.72
N LEU A 269 11.76 -14.53 -16.00
CA LEU A 269 10.89 -13.70 -16.85
C LEU A 269 9.52 -14.36 -17.11
N ARG A 270 9.46 -15.71 -17.23
CA ARG A 270 8.18 -16.42 -17.34
C ARG A 270 7.34 -16.29 -16.06
N LEU A 271 7.96 -16.44 -14.90
CA LEU A 271 7.28 -16.28 -13.63
C LEU A 271 6.82 -14.81 -13.42
N LEU A 272 7.65 -13.85 -13.82
CA LEU A 272 7.29 -12.44 -13.79
C LEU A 272 6.11 -12.15 -14.73
N LEU A 273 6.10 -12.71 -15.95
CA LEU A 273 4.98 -12.61 -16.88
C LEU A 273 3.65 -13.05 -16.25
N GLY A 274 3.64 -14.18 -15.53
CA GLY A 274 2.44 -14.65 -14.84
C GLY A 274 2.01 -13.74 -13.70
N ALA A 275 2.96 -13.25 -12.91
CA ALA A 275 2.69 -12.29 -11.84
C ALA A 275 2.13 -10.97 -12.39
N ASP A 276 2.74 -10.43 -13.45
CA ASP A 276 2.31 -9.17 -14.09
C ASP A 276 0.92 -9.32 -14.72
N PHE A 277 0.64 -10.46 -15.36
CA PHE A 277 -0.68 -10.71 -15.95
C PHE A 277 -1.79 -10.72 -14.90
N VAL A 278 -1.58 -11.41 -13.77
CA VAL A 278 -2.58 -11.47 -12.68
C VAL A 278 -2.66 -10.12 -11.96
N ALA A 279 -1.53 -9.47 -11.67
CA ALA A 279 -1.50 -8.16 -11.02
C ALA A 279 -2.10 -7.03 -11.89
N GLY A 280 -2.04 -7.17 -13.22
CA GLY A 280 -2.63 -6.23 -14.17
C GLY A 280 -4.14 -6.37 -14.36
N MET A 281 -4.78 -7.37 -13.74
CA MET A 281 -6.24 -7.54 -13.81
C MET A 281 -6.96 -6.50 -12.94
N THR A 282 -8.13 -6.04 -13.41
CA THR A 282 -9.09 -5.40 -12.51
C THR A 282 -9.79 -6.45 -11.66
N ASP A 283 -10.29 -6.08 -10.48
CA ASP A 283 -11.05 -6.99 -9.59
C ASP A 283 -12.18 -7.70 -10.33
N SER A 284 -12.97 -6.95 -11.11
CA SER A 284 -14.07 -7.50 -11.88
C SER A 284 -13.63 -8.51 -12.94
N TYR A 285 -12.47 -8.30 -13.56
CA TYR A 285 -11.93 -9.23 -14.55
C TYR A 285 -11.41 -10.50 -13.87
N ALA A 286 -10.67 -10.38 -12.77
CA ALA A 286 -10.16 -11.52 -12.01
C ALA A 286 -11.29 -12.40 -11.49
N ILE A 287 -12.35 -11.80 -10.90
CA ILE A 287 -13.55 -12.52 -10.43
C ILE A 287 -14.22 -13.29 -11.59
N ARG A 288 -14.45 -12.61 -12.71
CA ARG A 288 -15.11 -13.22 -13.89
C ARG A 288 -14.28 -14.36 -14.45
N LEU A 289 -12.98 -14.16 -14.64
CA LEU A 289 -12.09 -15.19 -15.17
C LEU A 289 -12.05 -16.41 -14.24
N TYR A 290 -11.97 -16.18 -12.93
CA TYR A 290 -12.05 -17.27 -11.93
C TYR A 290 -13.34 -18.05 -12.05
N GLN A 291 -14.49 -17.36 -12.16
CA GLN A 291 -15.79 -18.00 -12.30
C GLN A 291 -15.89 -18.83 -13.60
N GLU A 292 -15.47 -18.26 -14.72
CA GLU A 292 -15.45 -18.93 -16.03
C GLU A 292 -14.58 -20.20 -16.00
N LEU A 293 -13.39 -20.13 -15.40
CA LEU A 293 -12.49 -21.29 -15.31
C LEU A 293 -12.95 -22.36 -14.31
N LYS A 294 -13.73 -21.97 -13.29
CA LYS A 294 -14.36 -22.90 -12.32
C LYS A 294 -15.69 -23.46 -12.81
N GLY A 295 -16.31 -22.86 -13.82
CA GLY A 295 -17.64 -23.24 -14.31
C GLY A 295 -18.79 -22.83 -13.38
N ILE A 296 -18.70 -21.70 -12.70
CA ILE A 296 -19.69 -21.17 -11.74
C ILE A 296 -20.14 -19.77 -12.12
#